data_5e318db8bd05502de96f6cc536cb1d1b
#
_entry.id   5e318db8bd05502de96f6cc536cb1d1b
#
_cell.length_a   1.000
_cell.length_b   1.000
_cell.length_c   1.000
_cell.angle_alpha   90.00
_cell.angle_beta   90.00
_cell.angle_gamma   90.00
#
_symmetry.space_group_name_H-M   'P 1'
#
loop_
_entity.id
_entity.type
_entity.pdbx_description
1 polymer ?
#
loop_
_entity_poly.entity_id
_entity_poly.type
_entity_poly.pdbx_seq_one_letter_code
_entity_poly.pdbx_strand_id
1 'polypeptide(L)'
;MKFSIQSKILTLSLSCTLIGTLTIGIFSTMFISRITQRASTEYIQNTAKAKAFDLNNFFEESEKYTQTLATEVYTLIKQDSTFFSDKQKLNQYIESIKERILSNTQTLFNIKSVYVHFSPKIAGPNAGVFLVKGNEPDSPFAETSPTNITRFSPNDIEHVGWYYPPVQAGEPVWLQPYVNKNINAHLISYVIPMFIDDTEIGVTGIDIDFDLMTQQLSKARFLKTGYAYLEDKEGYIAYHPTISSGLSFKISNDLFKIAEPLYNGMSLVCIIPKAEINEQRNKLILQSIIFILILLIFTTTIAIFFARSITKPLQKLTEEAKKMITGDMNVEFNIKQKDEIGDLAKSFAAAKFHIAQHIKQMQGLAFRDSLTGVRNKMAYDNYLAELENRIEREEVSSYGIVVLDTNNLKEINDTYGHENGNAYLINSCKLICQVFSHSPIFRIGGDEFIVVLTDKDLSEYESLIAQLKKCIDLTKNASFPWKQISIAYGVAVAENAKKTTIKETFNRADEQMYKHKRASKNAKSKPLNRDAEKHNA
;
A
#
# COMPACT_ATOMS: atom_id res chain seq x y z
N MET A 1 -9.82 -3.56 28.77
CA MET A 1 -9.21 -2.40 28.11
C MET A 1 -10.08 -1.98 26.93
N LYS A 2 -10.62 -0.74 26.91
CA LYS A 2 -11.32 -0.20 25.72
C LYS A 2 -10.25 0.28 24.73
N PHE A 3 -10.06 -0.44 23.64
CA PHE A 3 -9.18 0.03 22.55
C PHE A 3 -9.67 1.38 22.03
N SER A 4 -8.76 2.33 21.86
CA SER A 4 -9.07 3.61 21.24
C SER A 4 -9.49 3.42 19.77
N ILE A 5 -10.26 4.35 19.22
CA ILE A 5 -10.65 4.34 17.79
C ILE A 5 -9.39 4.29 16.93
N GLN A 6 -8.34 5.03 17.30
CA GLN A 6 -7.05 5.01 16.62
C GLN A 6 -6.44 3.60 16.56
N SER A 7 -6.41 2.90 17.70
CA SER A 7 -5.88 1.52 17.78
C SER A 7 -6.69 0.58 16.89
N LYS A 8 -8.03 0.69 16.90
CA LYS A 8 -8.90 -0.15 16.06
C LYS A 8 -8.68 0.09 14.57
N ILE A 9 -8.60 1.35 14.13
CA ILE A 9 -8.34 1.71 12.72
C ILE A 9 -6.96 1.21 12.30
N LEU A 10 -5.92 1.46 13.10
CA LEU A 10 -4.57 1.00 12.81
C LEU A 10 -4.48 -0.52 12.74
N THR A 11 -5.08 -1.23 13.72
CA THR A 11 -5.04 -2.70 13.73
C THR A 11 -5.77 -3.28 12.51
N LEU A 12 -6.95 -2.76 12.17
CA LEU A 12 -7.70 -3.22 11.00
C LEU A 12 -6.93 -2.94 9.71
N SER A 13 -6.43 -1.72 9.53
CA SER A 13 -5.67 -1.32 8.35
C SER A 13 -4.38 -2.14 8.19
N LEU A 14 -3.60 -2.30 9.27
CA LEU A 14 -2.38 -3.10 9.27
C LEU A 14 -2.67 -4.59 9.01
N SER A 15 -3.74 -5.14 9.56
CA SER A 15 -4.13 -6.53 9.29
C SER A 15 -4.52 -6.72 7.82
N CYS A 16 -5.33 -5.83 7.25
CA CYS A 16 -5.72 -5.89 5.85
C CYS A 16 -4.51 -5.72 4.91
N THR A 17 -3.61 -4.78 5.20
CA THR A 17 -2.40 -4.58 4.39
C THR A 17 -1.46 -5.78 4.48
N LEU A 18 -1.27 -6.36 5.68
CA LEU A 18 -0.43 -7.53 5.87
C LEU A 18 -0.99 -8.75 5.13
N ILE A 19 -2.28 -9.04 5.28
CA ILE A 19 -2.93 -10.16 4.58
C ILE A 19 -2.85 -9.96 3.07
N GLY A 20 -3.18 -8.76 2.57
CA GLY A 20 -3.12 -8.45 1.14
C GLY A 20 -1.71 -8.59 0.56
N THR A 21 -0.69 -8.04 1.21
CA THR A 21 0.70 -8.13 0.75
C THR A 21 1.24 -9.55 0.85
N LEU A 22 0.89 -10.33 1.88
CA LEU A 22 1.27 -11.72 2.02
C LEU A 22 0.65 -12.59 0.90
N THR A 23 -0.64 -12.38 0.62
CA THR A 23 -1.36 -13.10 -0.45
C THR A 23 -0.75 -12.80 -1.82
N ILE A 24 -0.49 -11.53 -2.12
CA ILE A 24 0.17 -11.11 -3.37
C ILE A 24 1.59 -11.70 -3.45
N GLY A 25 2.32 -11.70 -2.34
CA GLY A 25 3.67 -12.26 -2.26
C GLY A 25 3.72 -13.76 -2.56
N ILE A 26 2.84 -14.54 -1.95
CA ILE A 26 2.74 -15.99 -2.19
C ILE A 26 2.36 -16.24 -3.66
N PHE A 27 1.31 -15.56 -4.15
CA PHE A 27 0.86 -15.73 -5.53
C PHE A 27 1.94 -15.34 -6.55
N SER A 28 2.60 -14.19 -6.36
CA SER A 28 3.68 -13.72 -7.21
C SER A 28 4.86 -14.71 -7.24
N THR A 29 5.28 -15.21 -6.07
CA THR A 29 6.39 -16.19 -6.00
C THR A 29 6.05 -17.50 -6.69
N MET A 30 4.85 -18.02 -6.50
CA MET A 30 4.38 -19.22 -7.18
C MET A 30 4.28 -19.03 -8.70
N PHE A 31 3.77 -17.89 -9.13
CA PHE A 31 3.60 -17.55 -10.54
C PHE A 31 4.95 -17.36 -11.25
N ILE A 32 5.86 -16.57 -10.66
CA ILE A 32 7.21 -16.37 -11.17
C ILE A 32 7.94 -17.71 -11.25
N SER A 33 7.86 -18.53 -10.19
CA SER A 33 8.52 -19.84 -10.17
C SER A 33 8.04 -20.74 -11.32
N ARG A 34 6.74 -20.84 -11.54
CA ARG A 34 6.15 -21.66 -12.63
C ARG A 34 6.53 -21.15 -14.01
N ILE A 35 6.37 -19.87 -14.26
CA ILE A 35 6.64 -19.28 -15.59
C ILE A 35 8.13 -19.36 -15.91
N THR A 36 9.00 -18.97 -14.98
CA THR A 36 10.44 -18.96 -15.25
C THR A 36 10.97 -20.37 -15.46
N GLN A 37 10.51 -21.33 -14.65
CA GLN A 37 10.92 -22.73 -14.83
C GLN A 37 10.45 -23.28 -16.18
N ARG A 38 9.20 -23.04 -16.57
CA ARG A 38 8.67 -23.47 -17.87
C ARG A 38 9.42 -22.83 -19.03
N ALA A 39 9.58 -21.52 -19.01
CA ALA A 39 10.28 -20.78 -20.06
C ALA A 39 11.74 -21.24 -20.21
N SER A 40 12.46 -21.45 -19.09
CA SER A 40 13.83 -21.95 -19.12
C SER A 40 13.90 -23.37 -19.68
N THR A 41 12.98 -24.25 -19.28
CA THR A 41 12.93 -25.63 -19.80
C THR A 41 12.64 -25.65 -21.30
N GLU A 42 11.65 -24.87 -21.75
CA GLU A 42 11.31 -24.76 -23.18
C GLU A 42 12.48 -24.18 -24.00
N TYR A 43 13.17 -23.16 -23.50
CA TYR A 43 14.34 -22.60 -24.15
C TYR A 43 15.44 -23.64 -24.34
N ILE A 44 15.78 -24.41 -23.28
CA ILE A 44 16.81 -25.45 -23.30
C ILE A 44 16.42 -26.57 -24.27
N GLN A 45 15.15 -27.00 -24.21
CA GLN A 45 14.63 -28.04 -25.09
C GLN A 45 14.65 -27.61 -26.55
N ASN A 46 14.25 -26.41 -26.87
CA ASN A 46 14.28 -25.90 -28.24
C ASN A 46 15.72 -25.75 -28.75
N THR A 47 16.65 -25.33 -27.89
CA THR A 47 18.06 -25.24 -28.24
C THR A 47 18.67 -26.62 -28.48
N ALA A 48 18.34 -27.63 -27.64
CA ALA A 48 18.77 -29.01 -27.83
C ALA A 48 18.22 -29.59 -29.15
N LYS A 49 16.92 -29.39 -29.42
CA LYS A 49 16.30 -29.83 -30.68
C LYS A 49 16.91 -29.15 -31.91
N ALA A 50 17.21 -27.86 -31.86
CA ALA A 50 17.86 -27.17 -32.96
C ALA A 50 19.25 -27.75 -33.23
N LYS A 51 20.03 -28.07 -32.17
CA LYS A 51 21.35 -28.70 -32.34
C LYS A 51 21.24 -30.13 -32.83
N ALA A 52 20.28 -30.90 -32.33
CA ALA A 52 20.02 -32.24 -32.85
C ALA A 52 19.57 -32.22 -34.32
N PHE A 53 18.77 -31.22 -34.70
CA PHE A 53 18.34 -31.02 -36.08
C PHE A 53 19.53 -30.70 -37.02
N ASP A 54 20.44 -29.81 -36.60
CA ASP A 54 21.67 -29.53 -37.36
C ASP A 54 22.50 -30.80 -37.63
N LEU A 55 22.67 -31.61 -36.58
CA LEU A 55 23.39 -32.91 -36.70
C LEU A 55 22.64 -33.92 -37.57
N ASN A 56 21.33 -34.03 -37.40
CA ASN A 56 20.49 -34.93 -38.18
C ASN A 56 20.49 -34.57 -39.67
N ASN A 57 20.39 -33.29 -40.00
CA ASN A 57 20.50 -32.85 -41.39
C ASN A 57 21.85 -33.28 -42.00
N PHE A 58 22.94 -33.11 -41.24
CA PHE A 58 24.27 -33.52 -41.69
C PHE A 58 24.38 -35.05 -41.91
N PHE A 59 23.82 -35.85 -40.99
CA PHE A 59 23.79 -37.29 -41.17
C PHE A 59 22.91 -37.72 -42.35
N GLU A 60 21.75 -37.14 -42.51
CA GLU A 60 20.83 -37.41 -43.62
C GLU A 60 21.43 -37.02 -44.98
N GLU A 61 22.10 -35.88 -45.07
CA GLU A 61 22.83 -35.49 -46.29
C GLU A 61 23.97 -36.46 -46.63
N SER A 62 24.72 -36.90 -45.61
CA SER A 62 25.79 -37.90 -45.78
C SER A 62 25.24 -39.23 -46.26
N GLU A 63 24.13 -39.67 -45.72
CA GLU A 63 23.44 -40.89 -46.15
C GLU A 63 22.95 -40.79 -47.59
N LYS A 64 22.22 -39.70 -47.95
CA LYS A 64 21.74 -39.47 -49.30
C LYS A 64 22.86 -39.45 -50.34
N TYR A 65 23.98 -38.79 -49.99
CA TYR A 65 25.16 -38.79 -50.85
C TYR A 65 25.69 -40.19 -51.09
N THR A 66 25.84 -40.99 -50.02
CA THR A 66 26.37 -42.36 -50.12
C THR A 66 25.42 -43.28 -50.88
N GLN A 67 24.10 -43.14 -50.69
CA GLN A 67 23.08 -43.87 -51.45
C GLN A 67 23.11 -43.52 -52.94
N THR A 68 23.31 -42.24 -53.27
CA THR A 68 23.46 -41.79 -54.66
C THR A 68 24.72 -42.45 -55.29
N LEU A 69 25.84 -42.35 -54.57
CA LEU A 69 27.11 -42.98 -55.03
C LEU A 69 26.95 -44.47 -55.22
N ALA A 70 26.36 -45.21 -54.25
CA ALA A 70 26.09 -46.62 -54.37
C ALA A 70 25.22 -46.94 -55.58
N THR A 71 24.19 -46.16 -55.84
CA THR A 71 23.30 -46.36 -56.99
C THR A 71 24.02 -46.15 -58.31
N GLU A 72 24.87 -45.12 -58.38
CA GLU A 72 25.71 -44.86 -59.57
C GLU A 72 26.64 -46.03 -59.82
N VAL A 73 27.39 -46.47 -58.80
CA VAL A 73 28.28 -47.64 -58.87
C VAL A 73 27.51 -48.89 -59.35
N TYR A 74 26.33 -49.12 -58.75
CA TYR A 74 25.49 -50.24 -59.09
C TYR A 74 24.99 -50.19 -60.54
N THR A 75 24.63 -49.06 -61.05
CA THR A 75 24.12 -48.87 -62.40
C THR A 75 25.19 -49.15 -63.44
N LEU A 76 26.41 -48.72 -63.14
CA LEU A 76 27.57 -48.98 -64.04
C LEU A 76 27.91 -50.43 -64.05
N ILE A 77 27.92 -51.16 -62.93
CA ILE A 77 28.16 -52.58 -62.83
C ILE A 77 27.15 -53.41 -63.65
N LYS A 78 25.85 -53.03 -63.58
CA LYS A 78 24.77 -53.70 -64.33
C LYS A 78 24.89 -53.55 -65.85
N GLN A 79 25.47 -52.43 -66.32
CA GLN A 79 25.64 -52.19 -67.76
C GLN A 79 26.72 -53.10 -68.37
N ASP A 80 27.84 -53.39 -67.70
CA ASP A 80 28.88 -54.29 -68.17
C ASP A 80 29.53 -55.04 -66.99
N SER A 81 29.03 -56.20 -66.68
CA SER A 81 29.59 -57.07 -65.58
C SER A 81 30.90 -57.73 -65.93
N THR A 82 31.36 -57.66 -67.20
CA THR A 82 32.59 -58.35 -67.65
C THR A 82 33.84 -57.60 -67.23
N PHE A 83 33.75 -56.34 -66.78
CA PHE A 83 34.94 -55.55 -66.43
C PHE A 83 35.70 -56.13 -65.20
N PHE A 84 35.09 -56.93 -64.32
CA PHE A 84 35.80 -57.60 -63.21
C PHE A 84 36.81 -58.61 -63.72
N SER A 85 36.59 -59.17 -64.93
CA SER A 85 37.49 -60.14 -65.54
C SER A 85 38.59 -59.48 -66.35
N ASP A 86 38.49 -58.20 -66.69
CA ASP A 86 39.47 -57.41 -67.43
C ASP A 86 40.06 -56.27 -66.54
N LYS A 87 41.33 -56.48 -66.20
CA LYS A 87 42.02 -55.51 -65.31
C LYS A 87 42.10 -54.09 -65.90
N GLN A 88 42.18 -53.96 -67.23
CA GLN A 88 42.22 -52.63 -67.84
C GLN A 88 40.90 -51.96 -67.78
N LYS A 89 39.80 -52.64 -68.02
CA LYS A 89 38.44 -52.11 -67.87
C LYS A 89 38.13 -51.80 -66.43
N LEU A 90 38.54 -52.66 -65.46
CA LEU A 90 38.39 -52.38 -64.05
C LEU A 90 39.07 -51.10 -63.60
N ASN A 91 40.28 -50.81 -64.05
CA ASN A 91 41.02 -49.60 -63.74
C ASN A 91 40.32 -48.37 -64.36
N GLN A 92 39.84 -48.46 -65.60
CA GLN A 92 39.08 -47.35 -66.22
C GLN A 92 37.79 -47.06 -65.45
N TYR A 93 37.14 -48.07 -64.98
CA TYR A 93 35.95 -47.98 -64.17
C TYR A 93 36.24 -47.34 -62.79
N ILE A 94 37.28 -47.75 -62.14
CA ILE A 94 37.75 -47.18 -60.86
C ILE A 94 38.04 -45.64 -61.06
N GLU A 95 38.72 -45.29 -62.17
CA GLU A 95 39.02 -43.89 -62.43
C GLU A 95 37.75 -43.06 -62.70
N SER A 96 36.77 -43.65 -63.41
CA SER A 96 35.45 -42.97 -63.59
C SER A 96 34.70 -42.70 -62.29
N ILE A 97 34.74 -43.67 -61.35
CA ILE A 97 34.14 -43.47 -60.00
C ILE A 97 34.86 -42.36 -59.25
N LYS A 98 36.20 -42.37 -59.28
CA LYS A 98 37.04 -41.35 -58.66
C LYS A 98 36.67 -39.91 -59.12
N GLU A 99 36.61 -39.72 -60.45
CA GLU A 99 36.22 -38.41 -61.03
C GLU A 99 34.83 -37.95 -60.55
N ARG A 100 33.88 -38.88 -60.46
CA ARG A 100 32.55 -38.62 -59.97
C ARG A 100 32.54 -38.22 -58.49
N ILE A 101 33.24 -38.91 -57.66
CA ILE A 101 33.37 -38.59 -56.22
C ILE A 101 34.01 -37.22 -56.11
N LEU A 102 35.11 -36.93 -56.80
CA LEU A 102 35.80 -35.63 -56.75
C LEU A 102 34.94 -34.45 -57.21
N SER A 103 34.08 -34.66 -58.23
CA SER A 103 33.17 -33.60 -58.69
C SER A 103 32.08 -33.25 -57.70
N ASN A 104 31.64 -34.21 -56.91
CA ASN A 104 30.50 -34.07 -56.00
C ASN A 104 30.90 -33.79 -54.54
N THR A 105 32.17 -34.06 -54.15
CA THR A 105 32.62 -33.92 -52.74
C THR A 105 32.93 -32.47 -52.33
N GLN A 106 33.04 -31.50 -53.27
CA GLN A 106 33.38 -30.10 -52.95
C GLN A 106 32.34 -29.41 -52.02
N THR A 107 31.12 -29.92 -51.95
CA THR A 107 30.04 -29.39 -51.10
C THR A 107 29.90 -30.03 -49.74
N LEU A 108 30.67 -31.10 -49.46
CA LEU A 108 30.53 -31.87 -48.21
C LEU A 108 31.47 -31.36 -47.12
N PHE A 109 30.90 -30.87 -46.05
CA PHE A 109 31.62 -30.41 -44.84
C PHE A 109 31.84 -31.59 -43.86
N ASN A 110 32.91 -31.53 -43.08
CA ASN A 110 33.24 -32.51 -42.03
C ASN A 110 33.42 -33.97 -42.53
N ILE A 111 33.50 -34.22 -43.84
CA ILE A 111 33.78 -35.53 -44.39
C ILE A 111 35.28 -35.76 -44.40
N LYS A 112 35.70 -36.88 -43.80
CA LYS A 112 37.12 -37.31 -43.77
C LYS A 112 37.48 -38.16 -44.98
N SER A 113 36.64 -39.13 -45.35
CA SER A 113 36.87 -39.93 -46.51
C SER A 113 35.62 -40.42 -47.23
N VAL A 114 35.70 -40.63 -48.50
CA VAL A 114 34.69 -41.28 -49.34
C VAL A 114 35.34 -42.39 -50.11
N TYR A 115 34.70 -43.54 -50.15
CA TYR A 115 35.27 -44.70 -50.75
C TYR A 115 34.27 -45.65 -51.41
N VAL A 116 34.78 -46.39 -52.37
CA VAL A 116 34.21 -47.60 -52.98
C VAL A 116 35.28 -48.68 -52.94
N HIS A 117 35.04 -49.79 -52.23
CA HIS A 117 35.95 -50.92 -52.14
C HIS A 117 35.27 -52.17 -52.66
N PHE A 118 35.81 -52.69 -53.69
CA PHE A 118 35.32 -53.94 -54.29
C PHE A 118 35.77 -55.19 -53.51
N SER A 119 34.90 -56.18 -53.53
CA SER A 119 35.20 -57.45 -52.83
C SER A 119 36.52 -58.12 -53.39
N PRO A 120 37.39 -58.50 -52.48
CA PRO A 120 38.59 -59.23 -52.90
C PRO A 120 38.33 -60.47 -53.70
N LYS A 121 37.15 -61.10 -53.58
CA LYS A 121 36.75 -62.31 -54.29
C LYS A 121 36.57 -62.07 -55.80
N ILE A 122 36.23 -60.79 -56.18
CA ILE A 122 35.93 -60.51 -57.59
C ILE A 122 36.96 -59.56 -58.25
N ALA A 123 37.55 -58.62 -57.50
CA ALA A 123 38.37 -57.53 -58.07
C ALA A 123 39.81 -57.50 -57.53
N GLY A 124 40.14 -58.35 -56.55
CA GLY A 124 41.43 -58.32 -55.87
C GLY A 124 41.43 -57.47 -54.59
N PRO A 125 42.46 -57.62 -53.75
CA PRO A 125 42.47 -57.21 -52.37
C PRO A 125 42.52 -55.68 -52.16
N ASN A 126 42.86 -54.88 -53.18
CA ASN A 126 43.04 -53.43 -53.11
C ASN A 126 42.22 -52.70 -54.20
N ALA A 127 41.20 -53.37 -54.76
CA ALA A 127 40.43 -52.76 -55.84
C ALA A 127 39.39 -51.79 -55.31
N GLY A 128 39.46 -50.57 -55.79
CA GLY A 128 38.47 -49.50 -55.40
C GLY A 128 39.08 -48.12 -55.40
N VAL A 129 38.29 -47.17 -54.94
CA VAL A 129 38.67 -45.78 -54.77
C VAL A 129 38.61 -45.45 -53.27
N PHE A 130 39.63 -44.84 -52.75
CA PHE A 130 39.67 -44.33 -51.38
C PHE A 130 40.21 -42.90 -51.39
N LEU A 131 39.33 -41.92 -51.22
CA LEU A 131 39.66 -40.51 -51.20
C LEU A 131 39.60 -40.00 -49.77
N VAL A 132 40.70 -39.40 -49.30
CA VAL A 132 40.86 -38.94 -47.94
C VAL A 132 41.15 -37.46 -47.95
N LYS A 133 40.47 -36.73 -47.14
CA LYS A 133 40.69 -35.27 -46.93
C LYS A 133 41.86 -35.08 -45.96
N GLY A 134 42.71 -34.11 -46.23
CA GLY A 134 43.77 -33.72 -45.30
C GLY A 134 43.23 -33.24 -43.95
N ASN A 135 44.12 -32.96 -43.01
CA ASN A 135 43.72 -32.57 -41.66
C ASN A 135 43.27 -31.10 -41.55
N GLU A 136 43.63 -30.27 -42.53
CA GLU A 136 43.16 -28.89 -42.55
C GLU A 136 41.75 -28.82 -43.16
N PRO A 137 40.89 -27.94 -42.66
CA PRO A 137 39.49 -27.86 -43.07
C PRO A 137 39.28 -27.73 -44.60
N ASP A 138 40.14 -26.97 -45.27
CA ASP A 138 40.05 -26.70 -46.69
C ASP A 138 40.97 -27.61 -47.55
N SER A 139 41.55 -28.64 -46.97
CA SER A 139 42.38 -29.57 -47.71
C SER A 139 41.60 -30.29 -48.81
N PRO A 140 42.15 -30.45 -50.01
CA PRO A 140 41.50 -31.25 -51.04
C PRO A 140 41.48 -32.72 -50.68
N PHE A 141 40.57 -33.46 -51.28
CA PHE A 141 40.63 -34.94 -51.27
C PHE A 141 41.81 -35.46 -52.04
N ALA A 142 42.57 -36.33 -51.43
CA ALA A 142 43.67 -36.99 -52.05
C ALA A 142 43.39 -38.50 -52.12
N GLU A 143 43.79 -39.11 -53.23
CA GLU A 143 43.67 -40.55 -53.38
C GLU A 143 44.70 -41.30 -52.50
N THR A 144 44.18 -42.29 -51.77
CA THR A 144 44.99 -43.19 -50.95
C THR A 144 44.74 -44.62 -51.41
N SER A 145 45.79 -45.46 -51.43
CA SER A 145 45.62 -46.86 -51.80
C SER A 145 44.59 -47.57 -50.91
N PRO A 146 43.58 -48.24 -51.49
CA PRO A 146 42.60 -48.96 -50.70
C PRO A 146 43.27 -50.00 -49.80
N THR A 147 42.76 -50.18 -48.60
CA THR A 147 43.26 -51.12 -47.60
C THR A 147 43.11 -52.56 -48.09
N ASN A 148 44.18 -53.32 -48.01
CA ASN A 148 44.10 -54.78 -48.23
C ASN A 148 43.39 -55.43 -47.05
N ILE A 149 42.08 -55.61 -47.15
CA ILE A 149 41.22 -56.09 -46.07
C ILE A 149 41.50 -57.57 -45.72
N THR A 150 42.11 -58.32 -46.63
CA THR A 150 42.42 -59.73 -46.38
C THR A 150 43.60 -59.99 -45.43
N ARG A 151 44.32 -58.90 -45.06
CA ARG A 151 45.43 -58.96 -44.09
C ARG A 151 44.93 -58.87 -42.64
N PHE A 152 43.70 -58.59 -42.43
CA PHE A 152 43.14 -58.36 -41.11
C PHE A 152 42.02 -59.35 -40.78
N SER A 153 41.83 -59.63 -39.50
CA SER A 153 40.66 -60.38 -39.05
C SER A 153 39.40 -59.64 -39.29
N PRO A 154 38.25 -60.23 -39.68
CA PRO A 154 36.95 -59.55 -39.78
C PRO A 154 36.52 -58.87 -38.51
N ASN A 155 37.02 -59.23 -37.35
CA ASN A 155 36.73 -58.60 -36.05
C ASN A 155 37.69 -57.48 -35.72
N ASP A 156 38.66 -57.15 -36.59
CA ASP A 156 39.56 -56.01 -36.40
C ASP A 156 38.85 -54.69 -36.81
N ILE A 157 38.10 -54.13 -35.85
CA ILE A 157 37.26 -52.90 -36.07
C ILE A 157 38.15 -51.72 -36.48
N GLU A 158 39.37 -51.62 -35.95
CA GLU A 158 40.27 -50.50 -36.20
C GLU A 158 40.82 -50.45 -37.65
N HIS A 159 40.89 -51.56 -38.32
CA HIS A 159 41.42 -51.63 -39.71
C HIS A 159 40.34 -51.93 -40.75
N VAL A 160 39.33 -52.76 -40.39
CA VAL A 160 38.35 -53.26 -41.36
C VAL A 160 36.93 -53.24 -40.87
N GLY A 161 36.65 -52.46 -39.75
CA GLY A 161 35.34 -52.28 -39.20
C GLY A 161 34.34 -51.55 -40.16
N TRP A 162 34.85 -50.81 -41.11
CA TRP A 162 34.09 -50.20 -42.18
C TRP A 162 33.65 -51.14 -43.29
N TYR A 163 34.22 -52.39 -43.36
CA TYR A 163 33.93 -53.32 -44.42
C TYR A 163 33.10 -54.55 -43.95
N TYR A 164 33.59 -55.33 -43.00
CA TYR A 164 32.93 -56.56 -42.61
C TYR A 164 31.60 -56.46 -41.92
N PRO A 165 31.39 -55.57 -40.93
CA PRO A 165 30.08 -55.44 -40.25
C PRO A 165 28.95 -55.09 -41.18
N PRO A 166 29.06 -54.09 -42.10
CA PRO A 166 28.00 -53.82 -43.08
C PRO A 166 27.73 -55.02 -44.02
N VAL A 167 28.76 -55.68 -44.48
CA VAL A 167 28.62 -56.89 -45.36
C VAL A 167 27.93 -58.03 -44.62
N GLN A 168 28.23 -58.25 -43.35
CA GLN A 168 27.54 -59.25 -42.52
C GLN A 168 26.07 -58.86 -42.21
N ALA A 169 25.78 -57.58 -42.01
CA ALA A 169 24.41 -57.10 -41.81
C ALA A 169 23.54 -57.23 -43.07
N GLY A 170 24.17 -57.13 -44.27
CA GLY A 170 23.50 -57.20 -45.55
C GLY A 170 22.64 -55.93 -45.87
N GLU A 171 22.75 -54.91 -45.04
CA GLU A 171 22.01 -53.65 -45.12
C GLU A 171 22.89 -52.41 -44.80
N PRO A 172 22.52 -51.23 -45.22
CA PRO A 172 23.24 -50.01 -44.86
C PRO A 172 23.35 -49.82 -43.36
N VAL A 173 24.52 -49.44 -42.86
CA VAL A 173 24.79 -49.33 -41.41
C VAL A 173 25.51 -48.03 -41.09
N TRP A 174 25.03 -47.34 -40.06
CA TRP A 174 25.82 -46.36 -39.32
C TRP A 174 26.70 -47.08 -38.30
N LEU A 175 28.00 -46.95 -38.45
CA LEU A 175 28.96 -47.50 -37.48
C LEU A 175 29.08 -46.57 -36.27
N GLN A 176 29.28 -47.12 -35.09
CA GLN A 176 29.61 -46.35 -33.90
C GLN A 176 30.98 -45.67 -34.07
N PRO A 177 31.23 -44.52 -33.35
CA PRO A 177 32.55 -43.89 -33.42
C PRO A 177 33.69 -44.87 -33.15
N TYR A 178 34.65 -44.90 -34.03
CA TYR A 178 35.83 -45.80 -33.93
C TYR A 178 37.08 -45.11 -34.48
N VAL A 179 38.25 -45.59 -34.07
CA VAL A 179 39.53 -45.13 -34.62
C VAL A 179 39.89 -45.98 -35.81
N ASN A 180 39.99 -45.39 -37.01
CA ASN A 180 40.49 -46.05 -38.19
C ASN A 180 42.02 -45.90 -38.28
N LYS A 181 42.76 -46.98 -38.00
CA LYS A 181 44.24 -46.98 -38.01
C LYS A 181 44.83 -46.84 -39.39
N ASN A 182 44.11 -47.19 -40.46
CA ASN A 182 44.61 -47.05 -41.80
C ASN A 182 44.89 -45.61 -42.22
N ILE A 183 44.07 -44.69 -41.71
CA ILE A 183 44.15 -43.22 -41.97
C ILE A 183 44.40 -42.40 -40.72
N ASN A 184 44.59 -43.08 -39.58
CA ASN A 184 44.81 -42.48 -38.27
C ASN A 184 43.82 -41.40 -37.95
N ALA A 185 42.52 -41.71 -38.04
CA ALA A 185 41.42 -40.77 -37.79
C ALA A 185 40.33 -41.42 -36.94
N HIS A 186 39.65 -40.57 -36.11
CA HIS A 186 38.48 -40.95 -35.33
C HIS A 186 37.24 -40.64 -36.14
N LEU A 187 36.44 -41.64 -36.46
CA LEU A 187 35.41 -41.58 -37.49
C LEU A 187 34.05 -42.08 -37.01
N ILE A 188 33.01 -41.55 -37.62
CA ILE A 188 31.69 -42.17 -37.75
C ILE A 188 31.49 -42.49 -39.23
N SER A 189 31.11 -43.69 -39.57
CA SER A 189 30.97 -44.09 -40.97
C SER A 189 29.54 -44.51 -41.29
N TYR A 190 29.05 -44.11 -42.44
CA TYR A 190 27.87 -44.69 -43.07
C TYR A 190 28.29 -45.53 -44.25
N VAL A 191 27.92 -46.79 -44.22
CA VAL A 191 28.40 -47.77 -45.21
C VAL A 191 27.25 -48.56 -45.79
N ILE A 192 27.25 -48.66 -47.09
CA ILE A 192 26.30 -49.46 -47.87
C ILE A 192 27.02 -50.67 -48.45
N PRO A 193 26.69 -51.89 -48.05
CA PRO A 193 27.18 -53.09 -48.71
C PRO A 193 26.49 -53.30 -50.05
N MET A 194 27.23 -53.68 -51.07
CA MET A 194 26.72 -53.84 -52.42
C MET A 194 26.70 -55.37 -52.79
N PHE A 195 25.52 -55.80 -53.25
CA PHE A 195 25.32 -57.21 -53.67
C PHE A 195 24.64 -57.24 -55.05
N ILE A 196 24.97 -58.17 -55.88
CA ILE A 196 24.27 -58.51 -57.12
C ILE A 196 23.96 -60.01 -57.07
N ASP A 197 22.69 -60.38 -57.20
CA ASP A 197 22.24 -61.82 -57.17
C ASP A 197 22.89 -62.57 -55.98
N ASP A 198 22.79 -62.01 -54.77
CA ASP A 198 23.37 -62.50 -53.52
C ASP A 198 24.92 -62.62 -53.48
N THR A 199 25.59 -62.13 -54.54
CA THR A 199 27.04 -62.06 -54.56
C THR A 199 27.52 -60.72 -54.02
N GLU A 200 28.42 -60.78 -53.04
CA GLU A 200 29.11 -59.62 -52.48
C GLU A 200 29.96 -58.91 -53.52
N ILE A 201 29.65 -57.70 -53.87
CA ILE A 201 30.39 -56.86 -54.83
C ILE A 201 31.42 -55.98 -54.10
N GLY A 202 31.08 -55.54 -52.88
CA GLY A 202 31.92 -54.67 -52.09
C GLY A 202 31.11 -53.74 -51.20
N VAL A 203 31.72 -52.64 -50.84
CA VAL A 203 31.05 -51.57 -50.02
C VAL A 203 31.34 -50.22 -50.62
N THR A 204 30.38 -49.31 -50.42
CA THR A 204 30.59 -47.84 -50.58
C THR A 204 30.30 -47.15 -49.27
N GLY A 205 31.12 -46.20 -48.93
CA GLY A 205 30.97 -45.55 -47.64
C GLY A 205 31.49 -44.08 -47.61
N ILE A 206 31.07 -43.42 -46.59
CA ILE A 206 31.51 -42.09 -46.24
C ILE A 206 31.91 -42.06 -44.76
N ASP A 207 33.05 -41.48 -44.48
CA ASP A 207 33.57 -41.31 -43.14
C ASP A 207 33.49 -39.84 -42.71
N ILE A 208 32.86 -39.61 -41.59
CA ILE A 208 32.73 -38.29 -40.95
C ILE A 208 33.85 -38.15 -39.93
N ASP A 209 34.54 -37.01 -39.94
CA ASP A 209 35.53 -36.68 -38.92
C ASP A 209 34.85 -36.41 -37.59
N PHE A 210 34.93 -37.38 -36.68
CA PHE A 210 34.27 -37.33 -35.39
C PHE A 210 34.86 -36.25 -34.48
N ASP A 211 36.15 -36.00 -34.55
CA ASP A 211 36.84 -35.00 -33.73
C ASP A 211 36.45 -33.59 -34.15
N LEU A 212 36.35 -33.32 -35.47
CA LEU A 212 35.83 -32.02 -35.96
C LEU A 212 34.38 -31.81 -35.59
N MET A 213 33.54 -32.83 -35.71
CA MET A 213 32.13 -32.76 -35.31
C MET A 213 31.99 -32.46 -33.82
N THR A 214 32.73 -33.18 -32.96
CA THR A 214 32.69 -32.99 -31.51
C THR A 214 33.32 -31.68 -31.04
N GLN A 215 34.35 -31.19 -31.79
CA GLN A 215 34.89 -29.86 -31.55
C GLN A 215 33.83 -28.76 -31.73
N GLN A 216 32.97 -28.85 -32.75
CA GLN A 216 31.85 -27.94 -32.92
C GLN A 216 30.84 -28.07 -31.80
N LEU A 217 30.56 -29.31 -31.36
CA LEU A 217 29.65 -29.57 -30.24
C LEU A 217 30.20 -29.03 -28.91
N SER A 218 31.52 -29.11 -28.69
CA SER A 218 32.19 -28.61 -27.48
C SER A 218 32.05 -27.10 -27.29
N LYS A 219 31.83 -26.34 -28.37
CA LYS A 219 31.60 -24.91 -28.38
C LYS A 219 30.15 -24.55 -28.08
N ALA A 220 29.21 -25.49 -28.19
CA ALA A 220 27.82 -25.28 -27.89
C ALA A 220 27.63 -25.06 -26.38
N ARG A 221 27.08 -23.91 -26.00
CA ARG A 221 26.76 -23.54 -24.62
C ARG A 221 25.26 -23.56 -24.40
N PHE A 222 24.85 -24.19 -23.31
CA PHE A 222 23.49 -24.19 -22.83
C PHE A 222 23.45 -23.36 -21.55
N LEU A 223 22.88 -22.18 -21.59
CA LEU A 223 23.00 -21.15 -20.55
C LEU A 223 24.47 -20.73 -20.34
N LYS A 224 24.97 -20.75 -19.10
CA LYS A 224 26.34 -20.29 -18.76
C LYS A 224 27.38 -21.44 -18.79
N THR A 225 27.05 -22.56 -18.14
CA THR A 225 27.98 -23.69 -17.93
C THR A 225 27.46 -25.02 -18.45
N GLY A 226 26.23 -25.06 -18.95
CA GLY A 226 25.68 -26.27 -19.54
C GLY A 226 26.43 -26.67 -20.79
N TYR A 227 26.52 -27.97 -21.03
CA TYR A 227 27.25 -28.59 -22.14
C TYR A 227 26.42 -29.72 -22.74
N ALA A 228 26.87 -30.19 -23.92
CA ALA A 228 26.30 -31.35 -24.57
C ALA A 228 27.35 -32.45 -24.71
N TYR A 229 26.87 -33.69 -24.75
CA TYR A 229 27.65 -34.87 -25.03
C TYR A 229 26.83 -35.86 -25.89
N LEU A 230 27.48 -36.89 -26.44
CA LEU A 230 26.84 -37.91 -27.26
C LEU A 230 26.82 -39.23 -26.51
N GLU A 231 25.67 -39.90 -26.49
CA GLU A 231 25.48 -41.28 -26.05
C GLU A 231 25.25 -42.16 -27.29
N ASP A 232 25.82 -43.38 -27.26
CA ASP A 232 25.53 -44.40 -28.26
C ASP A 232 24.15 -45.06 -28.03
N LYS A 233 23.81 -46.06 -28.86
CA LYS A 233 22.54 -46.80 -28.79
C LYS A 233 22.36 -47.54 -27.47
N GLU A 234 23.45 -47.97 -26.87
CA GLU A 234 23.50 -48.71 -25.61
C GLU A 234 23.55 -47.81 -24.38
N GLY A 235 23.67 -46.49 -24.57
CA GLY A 235 23.72 -45.48 -23.50
C GLY A 235 25.11 -45.26 -22.91
N TYR A 236 26.17 -45.70 -23.62
CA TYR A 236 27.55 -45.36 -23.26
C TYR A 236 27.97 -44.03 -23.89
N ILE A 237 28.90 -43.36 -23.25
CA ILE A 237 29.45 -42.09 -23.75
C ILE A 237 30.22 -42.34 -25.05
N ALA A 238 29.74 -41.83 -26.16
CA ALA A 238 30.47 -41.75 -27.40
C ALA A 238 31.42 -40.54 -27.42
N TYR A 239 30.97 -39.42 -26.92
CA TYR A 239 31.75 -38.19 -26.71
C TYR A 239 31.31 -37.45 -25.49
N HIS A 240 32.24 -36.96 -24.70
CA HIS A 240 32.00 -36.04 -23.57
C HIS A 240 33.16 -35.05 -23.44
N PRO A 241 32.90 -33.75 -23.12
CA PRO A 241 33.96 -32.76 -23.03
C PRO A 241 35.07 -33.04 -22.01
N THR A 242 34.80 -33.87 -20.99
CA THR A 242 35.72 -34.10 -19.86
C THR A 242 35.83 -35.56 -19.43
N ILE A 243 35.01 -36.46 -19.96
CA ILE A 243 34.99 -37.89 -19.59
C ILE A 243 35.38 -38.72 -20.80
N SER A 244 36.18 -39.79 -20.59
CA SER A 244 36.56 -40.71 -21.66
C SER A 244 35.35 -41.46 -22.21
N SER A 245 35.38 -41.78 -23.51
CA SER A 245 34.37 -42.59 -24.19
C SER A 245 34.31 -44.03 -23.63
N GLY A 246 33.19 -44.70 -23.86
CA GLY A 246 32.95 -46.07 -23.42
C GLY A 246 32.52 -46.23 -21.96
N LEU A 247 32.34 -45.16 -21.23
CA LEU A 247 31.86 -45.17 -19.84
C LEU A 247 30.37 -44.83 -19.77
N SER A 248 29.68 -45.40 -18.79
CA SER A 248 28.34 -44.92 -18.43
C SER A 248 28.43 -43.83 -17.38
N PHE A 249 27.63 -42.79 -17.52
CA PHE A 249 27.64 -41.63 -16.63
C PHE A 249 26.37 -41.56 -15.82
N LYS A 250 26.51 -41.68 -14.48
CA LYS A 250 25.37 -41.46 -13.58
C LYS A 250 25.22 -39.98 -13.30
N ILE A 251 24.14 -39.41 -13.81
CA ILE A 251 23.86 -37.99 -13.69
C ILE A 251 23.44 -37.67 -12.26
N SER A 252 24.06 -36.66 -11.65
CA SER A 252 23.69 -36.15 -10.34
C SER A 252 22.29 -35.55 -10.36
N ASN A 253 21.56 -35.64 -9.24
CA ASN A 253 20.22 -35.03 -9.07
C ASN A 253 20.20 -33.49 -9.23
N ASP A 254 21.35 -32.84 -9.13
CA ASP A 254 21.50 -31.39 -9.28
C ASP A 254 21.59 -30.92 -10.73
N LEU A 255 21.63 -31.88 -11.66
CA LEU A 255 21.70 -31.62 -13.10
C LEU A 255 20.33 -31.86 -13.74
N PHE A 256 20.06 -31.07 -14.78
CA PHE A 256 18.92 -31.24 -15.65
C PHE A 256 19.41 -31.86 -16.95
N LYS A 257 18.81 -33.00 -17.36
CA LYS A 257 19.15 -33.75 -18.57
C LYS A 257 18.03 -33.59 -19.60
N ILE A 258 18.42 -33.29 -20.84
CA ILE A 258 17.56 -33.45 -22.03
C ILE A 258 18.33 -34.31 -23.02
N ALA A 259 17.67 -35.32 -23.59
CA ALA A 259 18.22 -36.17 -24.63
C ALA A 259 17.34 -36.04 -25.88
N GLU A 260 17.98 -35.74 -27.01
CA GLU A 260 17.33 -35.69 -28.32
C GLU A 260 17.95 -36.79 -29.20
N PRO A 261 17.14 -37.66 -29.79
CA PRO A 261 17.64 -38.75 -30.63
C PRO A 261 18.25 -38.21 -31.92
N LEU A 262 19.34 -38.85 -32.37
CA LEU A 262 19.98 -38.55 -33.63
C LEU A 262 19.66 -39.63 -34.67
N TYR A 263 19.70 -39.22 -35.93
CA TYR A 263 19.35 -40.06 -37.09
C TYR A 263 20.22 -41.32 -37.21
N ASN A 264 21.47 -41.22 -36.82
CA ASN A 264 22.43 -42.34 -36.81
C ASN A 264 22.27 -43.30 -35.61
N GLY A 265 21.24 -43.13 -34.79
CA GLY A 265 20.93 -43.96 -33.62
C GLY A 265 21.63 -43.55 -32.33
N MET A 266 22.49 -42.53 -32.35
CA MET A 266 23.04 -41.93 -31.14
C MET A 266 22.02 -40.98 -30.50
N SER A 267 22.34 -40.39 -29.34
CA SER A 267 21.55 -39.35 -28.71
C SER A 267 22.44 -38.17 -28.34
N LEU A 268 21.93 -36.96 -28.66
CA LEU A 268 22.51 -35.73 -28.16
C LEU A 268 21.95 -35.45 -26.78
N VAL A 269 22.82 -35.46 -25.77
CA VAL A 269 22.45 -35.22 -24.37
C VAL A 269 22.98 -33.89 -23.92
N CYS A 270 22.05 -33.04 -23.48
CA CYS A 270 22.36 -31.72 -22.94
C CYS A 270 22.22 -31.75 -21.42
N ILE A 271 23.25 -31.29 -20.73
CA ILE A 271 23.32 -31.22 -19.27
C ILE A 271 23.44 -29.77 -18.81
N ILE A 272 22.57 -29.38 -17.91
CA ILE A 272 22.54 -28.02 -17.36
C ILE A 272 22.40 -28.10 -15.83
N PRO A 273 23.21 -27.38 -15.06
CA PRO A 273 23.02 -27.27 -13.61
C PRO A 273 21.68 -26.68 -13.25
N LYS A 274 20.89 -27.36 -12.40
CA LYS A 274 19.60 -26.81 -11.91
C LYS A 274 19.76 -25.46 -11.20
N ALA A 275 20.92 -25.20 -10.62
CA ALA A 275 21.26 -23.93 -10.00
C ALA A 275 21.17 -22.77 -11.01
N GLU A 276 21.61 -22.96 -12.27
CA GLU A 276 21.52 -21.91 -13.30
C GLU A 276 20.07 -21.64 -13.74
N ILE A 277 19.28 -22.71 -13.91
CA ILE A 277 17.85 -22.59 -14.20
C ILE A 277 17.14 -21.81 -13.08
N ASN A 278 17.55 -22.05 -11.83
CA ASN A 278 16.99 -21.43 -10.65
C ASN A 278 17.53 -20.00 -10.38
N GLU A 279 18.72 -19.66 -10.88
CA GLU A 279 19.36 -18.36 -10.63
C GLU A 279 18.46 -17.19 -11.08
N GLN A 280 17.97 -17.25 -12.30
CA GLN A 280 17.09 -16.20 -12.85
C GLN A 280 15.76 -16.13 -12.07
N ARG A 281 15.20 -17.28 -11.73
CA ARG A 281 14.02 -17.38 -10.87
C ARG A 281 14.26 -16.73 -9.51
N ASN A 282 15.36 -17.09 -8.84
CA ASN A 282 15.67 -16.57 -7.50
C ASN A 282 15.92 -15.06 -7.51
N LYS A 283 16.54 -14.54 -8.57
CA LYS A 283 16.71 -13.10 -8.76
C LYS A 283 15.38 -12.37 -8.88
N LEU A 284 14.43 -12.89 -9.67
CA LEU A 284 13.09 -12.32 -9.81
C LEU A 284 12.28 -12.41 -8.51
N ILE A 285 12.39 -13.53 -7.79
CA ILE A 285 11.77 -13.69 -6.47
C ILE A 285 12.33 -12.66 -5.49
N LEU A 286 13.65 -12.47 -5.43
CA LEU A 286 14.26 -11.47 -4.55
C LEU A 286 13.79 -10.04 -4.89
N GLN A 287 13.73 -9.69 -6.17
CA GLN A 287 13.19 -8.40 -6.62
C GLN A 287 11.72 -8.21 -6.20
N SER A 288 10.91 -9.25 -6.33
CA SER A 288 9.51 -9.21 -5.91
C SER A 288 9.35 -9.05 -4.39
N ILE A 289 10.20 -9.71 -3.60
CA ILE A 289 10.23 -9.55 -2.13
C ILE A 289 10.58 -8.12 -1.75
N ILE A 290 11.61 -7.54 -2.37
CA ILE A 290 12.01 -6.14 -2.13
C ILE A 290 10.87 -5.19 -2.47
N PHE A 291 10.20 -5.39 -3.61
CA PHE A 291 9.05 -4.59 -4.01
C PHE A 291 7.89 -4.68 -3.01
N ILE A 292 7.58 -5.89 -2.53
CA ILE A 292 6.55 -6.13 -1.52
C ILE A 292 6.88 -5.41 -0.21
N LEU A 293 8.15 -5.44 0.23
CA LEU A 293 8.60 -4.73 1.43
C LEU A 293 8.43 -3.21 1.29
N ILE A 294 8.80 -2.65 0.14
CA ILE A 294 8.61 -1.22 -0.16
C ILE A 294 7.11 -0.88 -0.13
N LEU A 295 6.27 -1.70 -0.75
CA LEU A 295 4.82 -1.51 -0.75
C LEU A 295 4.23 -1.59 0.66
N LEU A 296 4.70 -2.51 1.50
CA LEU A 296 4.26 -2.66 2.89
C LEU A 296 4.63 -1.41 3.72
N ILE A 297 5.86 -0.91 3.58
CA ILE A 297 6.30 0.32 4.26
C ILE A 297 5.45 1.51 3.79
N PHE A 298 5.22 1.64 2.51
CA PHE A 298 4.43 2.73 1.91
C PHE A 298 2.98 2.71 2.40
N THR A 299 2.31 1.55 2.33
CA THR A 299 0.91 1.41 2.79
C THR A 299 0.77 1.60 4.30
N THR A 300 1.75 1.11 5.09
CA THR A 300 1.78 1.32 6.54
C THR A 300 1.94 2.81 6.88
N THR A 301 2.81 3.52 6.19
CA THR A 301 3.02 4.96 6.39
C THR A 301 1.75 5.75 6.08
N ILE A 302 1.07 5.42 4.97
CA ILE A 302 -0.21 6.02 4.60
C ILE A 302 -1.28 5.74 5.67
N ALA A 303 -1.38 4.49 6.15
CA ALA A 303 -2.35 4.10 7.17
C ALA A 303 -2.13 4.88 8.48
N ILE A 304 -0.89 5.05 8.92
CA ILE A 304 -0.53 5.85 10.09
C ILE A 304 -0.90 7.32 9.88
N PHE A 305 -0.61 7.87 8.70
CA PHE A 305 -0.94 9.25 8.36
C PHE A 305 -2.45 9.49 8.45
N PHE A 306 -3.27 8.67 7.78
CA PHE A 306 -4.73 8.79 7.82
C PHE A 306 -5.31 8.53 9.21
N ALA A 307 -4.82 7.52 9.93
CA ALA A 307 -5.27 7.27 11.29
C ALA A 307 -5.03 8.48 12.21
N ARG A 308 -3.89 9.15 12.10
CA ARG A 308 -3.58 10.36 12.87
C ARG A 308 -4.40 11.57 12.41
N SER A 309 -4.58 11.74 11.11
CA SER A 309 -5.33 12.85 10.51
C SER A 309 -6.82 12.84 10.90
N ILE A 310 -7.41 11.68 11.11
CA ILE A 310 -8.81 11.53 11.53
C ILE A 310 -8.94 11.49 13.05
N THR A 311 -8.12 10.69 13.73
CA THR A 311 -8.34 10.38 15.14
C THR A 311 -7.95 11.53 16.07
N LYS A 312 -6.84 12.22 15.81
CA LYS A 312 -6.39 13.33 16.66
C LYS A 312 -7.41 14.48 16.73
N PRO A 313 -7.94 14.99 15.61
CA PRO A 313 -8.97 16.03 15.63
C PRO A 313 -10.25 15.59 16.35
N LEU A 314 -10.71 14.35 16.13
CA LEU A 314 -11.90 13.81 16.80
C LEU A 314 -11.69 13.68 18.33
N GLN A 315 -10.52 13.25 18.77
CA GLN A 315 -10.19 13.22 20.20
C GLN A 315 -10.25 14.61 20.81
N LYS A 316 -9.64 15.61 20.15
CA LYS A 316 -9.68 17.00 20.59
C LYS A 316 -11.12 17.52 20.69
N LEU A 317 -11.94 17.29 19.67
CA LEU A 317 -13.36 17.66 19.69
C LEU A 317 -14.10 17.01 20.86
N THR A 318 -13.83 15.73 21.11
CA THR A 318 -14.46 14.99 22.21
C THR A 318 -14.05 15.53 23.59
N GLU A 319 -12.79 15.90 23.78
CA GLU A 319 -12.28 16.49 25.01
C GLU A 319 -12.88 17.87 25.26
N GLU A 320 -12.90 18.73 24.25
CA GLU A 320 -13.49 20.06 24.36
C GLU A 320 -15.01 19.99 24.59
N ALA A 321 -15.70 19.05 23.91
CA ALA A 321 -17.12 18.82 24.16
C ALA A 321 -17.40 18.35 25.59
N LYS A 322 -16.55 17.48 26.17
CA LYS A 322 -16.68 17.08 27.59
C LYS A 322 -16.49 18.25 28.55
N LYS A 323 -15.52 19.14 28.31
CA LYS A 323 -15.33 20.35 29.13
C LYS A 323 -16.54 21.24 29.05
N MET A 324 -17.11 21.43 27.87
CA MET A 324 -18.34 22.21 27.70
C MET A 324 -19.51 21.62 28.53
N ILE A 325 -19.69 20.32 28.58
CA ILE A 325 -20.71 19.63 29.38
C ILE A 325 -20.51 19.87 30.87
N THR A 326 -19.27 19.97 31.36
CA THR A 326 -18.95 20.24 32.76
C THR A 326 -19.04 21.73 33.13
N GLY A 327 -19.47 22.60 32.18
CA GLY A 327 -19.72 24.02 32.40
C GLY A 327 -18.57 24.95 31.99
N ASP A 328 -17.45 24.42 31.51
CA ASP A 328 -16.37 25.26 30.96
C ASP A 328 -16.73 25.77 29.57
N MET A 329 -17.15 27.04 29.51
CA MET A 329 -17.48 27.69 28.22
C MET A 329 -16.28 28.35 27.54
N ASN A 330 -15.04 28.22 28.07
CA ASN A 330 -13.83 28.77 27.44
C ASN A 330 -13.20 27.82 26.43
N VAL A 331 -13.86 26.67 26.10
CA VAL A 331 -13.42 25.68 25.11
C VAL A 331 -13.38 26.26 23.70
N GLU A 332 -12.41 25.80 22.88
CA GLU A 332 -12.26 26.21 21.49
C GLU A 332 -12.37 25.03 20.54
N PHE A 333 -13.34 25.09 19.62
CA PHE A 333 -13.52 24.12 18.55
C PHE A 333 -12.81 24.56 17.25
N ASN A 334 -11.53 24.97 17.36
CA ASN A 334 -10.77 25.49 16.23
C ASN A 334 -10.02 24.36 15.51
N ILE A 335 -10.68 23.71 14.55
CA ILE A 335 -10.10 22.71 13.65
C ILE A 335 -10.16 23.27 12.23
N LYS A 336 -8.98 23.39 11.58
CA LYS A 336 -8.82 24.02 10.26
C LYS A 336 -9.02 23.05 9.07
N GLN A 337 -9.53 21.84 9.31
CA GLN A 337 -9.82 20.88 8.23
C GLN A 337 -11.01 21.36 7.39
N LYS A 338 -11.00 21.01 6.10
CA LYS A 338 -12.07 21.37 5.13
C LYS A 338 -12.93 20.14 4.76
N ASP A 339 -13.02 19.17 5.66
CA ASP A 339 -13.78 17.94 5.54
C ASP A 339 -14.92 17.90 6.57
N GLU A 340 -15.57 16.76 6.70
CA GLU A 340 -16.69 16.52 7.62
C GLU A 340 -16.28 16.76 9.08
N ILE A 341 -15.00 16.59 9.42
CA ILE A 341 -14.47 16.88 10.77
C ILE A 341 -14.43 18.38 11.02
N GLY A 342 -14.06 19.16 10.01
CA GLY A 342 -14.10 20.61 10.06
C GLY A 342 -15.53 21.13 10.20
N ASP A 343 -16.49 20.52 9.50
CA ASP A 343 -17.90 20.89 9.59
C ASP A 343 -18.51 20.49 10.94
N LEU A 344 -18.09 19.35 11.50
CA LEU A 344 -18.46 18.97 12.87
C LEU A 344 -17.91 19.97 13.90
N ALA A 345 -16.68 20.44 13.74
CA ALA A 345 -16.10 21.47 14.61
C ALA A 345 -16.89 22.78 14.57
N LYS A 346 -17.31 23.23 13.38
CA LYS A 346 -18.18 24.41 13.22
C LYS A 346 -19.54 24.21 13.89
N SER A 347 -20.11 23.02 13.78
CA SER A 347 -21.40 22.69 14.41
C SER A 347 -21.29 22.72 15.93
N PHE A 348 -20.20 22.20 16.52
CA PHE A 348 -19.95 22.34 17.96
C PHE A 348 -19.73 23.79 18.40
N ALA A 349 -19.00 24.58 17.59
CA ALA A 349 -18.82 26.02 17.87
C ALA A 349 -20.14 26.77 17.86
N ALA A 350 -21.03 26.50 16.90
CA ALA A 350 -22.38 27.07 16.84
C ALA A 350 -23.23 26.64 18.04
N ALA A 351 -23.21 25.35 18.42
CA ALA A 351 -23.92 24.87 19.59
C ALA A 351 -23.46 25.55 20.88
N LYS A 352 -22.12 25.69 21.07
CA LYS A 352 -21.56 26.48 22.19
C LYS A 352 -22.12 27.88 22.24
N PHE A 353 -22.12 28.58 21.09
CA PHE A 353 -22.64 29.98 21.03
C PHE A 353 -24.10 30.04 21.44
N HIS A 354 -24.95 29.16 20.93
CA HIS A 354 -26.36 29.10 21.31
C HIS A 354 -26.58 28.81 22.79
N ILE A 355 -25.86 27.84 23.36
CA ILE A 355 -25.94 27.52 24.78
C ILE A 355 -25.54 28.72 25.63
N ALA A 356 -24.45 29.41 25.29
CA ALA A 356 -24.01 30.60 26.02
C ALA A 356 -25.06 31.74 25.95
N GLN A 357 -25.70 31.92 24.79
CA GLN A 357 -26.80 32.88 24.62
C GLN A 357 -28.02 32.52 25.50
N HIS A 358 -28.42 31.26 25.49
CA HIS A 358 -29.55 30.81 26.35
C HIS A 358 -29.27 30.99 27.83
N ILE A 359 -28.06 30.65 28.30
CA ILE A 359 -27.66 30.88 29.69
C ILE A 359 -27.76 32.36 30.04
N LYS A 360 -27.26 33.26 29.19
CA LYS A 360 -27.33 34.70 29.40
C LYS A 360 -28.76 35.22 29.43
N GLN A 361 -29.64 34.73 28.56
CA GLN A 361 -31.06 35.05 28.57
C GLN A 361 -31.75 34.55 29.83
N MET A 362 -31.51 33.31 30.24
CA MET A 362 -32.09 32.74 31.47
C MET A 362 -31.64 33.51 32.72
N GLN A 363 -30.37 33.90 32.80
CA GLN A 363 -29.85 34.74 33.88
C GLN A 363 -30.55 36.12 33.91
N GLY A 364 -30.75 36.72 32.72
CA GLY A 364 -31.48 38.01 32.62
C GLY A 364 -32.90 37.94 33.14
N LEU A 365 -33.62 36.85 32.86
CA LEU A 365 -34.98 36.62 33.36
C LEU A 365 -35.01 36.25 34.85
N ALA A 366 -34.02 35.45 35.31
CA ALA A 366 -33.96 35.00 36.70
C ALA A 366 -33.62 36.10 37.71
N PHE A 367 -32.98 37.21 37.29
CA PHE A 367 -32.51 38.29 38.15
C PHE A 367 -33.34 39.56 38.09
N ARG A 368 -34.46 39.58 37.36
CA ARG A 368 -35.37 40.73 37.30
C ARG A 368 -36.67 40.46 37.99
N ASP A 369 -37.25 41.52 38.62
CA ASP A 369 -38.60 41.50 39.14
C ASP A 369 -39.61 41.64 37.98
N SER A 370 -40.53 40.69 37.90
CA SER A 370 -41.49 40.60 36.78
C SER A 370 -42.46 41.76 36.67
N LEU A 371 -42.73 42.47 37.79
CA LEU A 371 -43.68 43.61 37.83
C LEU A 371 -42.98 44.93 37.52
N THR A 372 -41.88 45.21 38.20
CA THR A 372 -41.21 46.51 38.15
C THR A 372 -40.04 46.61 37.20
N GLY A 373 -39.51 45.45 36.76
CA GLY A 373 -38.37 45.36 35.84
C GLY A 373 -36.99 45.64 36.45
N VAL A 374 -36.94 46.13 37.72
CA VAL A 374 -35.67 46.27 38.46
C VAL A 374 -35.11 44.91 38.88
N ARG A 375 -33.95 44.86 39.47
CA ARG A 375 -33.36 43.65 39.97
C ARG A 375 -34.16 43.04 41.11
N ASN A 376 -34.34 41.72 41.14
CA ASN A 376 -35.08 41.02 42.18
C ASN A 376 -34.20 40.68 43.40
N LYS A 377 -34.77 40.00 44.38
CA LYS A 377 -34.07 39.55 45.58
C LYS A 377 -32.86 38.66 45.28
N MET A 378 -32.97 37.73 44.32
CA MET A 378 -31.83 36.84 43.96
C MET A 378 -30.67 37.68 43.38
N ALA A 379 -30.96 38.69 42.57
CA ALA A 379 -29.96 39.62 42.07
C ALA A 379 -29.32 40.46 43.18
N TYR A 380 -30.13 40.82 44.22
CA TYR A 380 -29.62 41.52 45.41
C TYR A 380 -28.64 40.65 46.19
N ASP A 381 -29.02 39.41 46.51
CA ASP A 381 -28.17 38.47 47.28
C ASP A 381 -26.83 38.22 46.55
N ASN A 382 -26.87 38.01 45.23
CA ASN A 382 -25.64 37.86 44.40
C ASN A 382 -24.81 39.15 44.37
N TYR A 383 -25.44 40.30 44.27
CA TYR A 383 -24.74 41.59 44.25
C TYR A 383 -24.02 41.85 45.57
N LEU A 384 -24.65 41.51 46.72
CA LEU A 384 -24.02 41.63 48.02
C LEU A 384 -22.77 40.73 48.16
N ALA A 385 -22.86 39.46 47.72
CA ALA A 385 -21.71 38.55 47.73
C ALA A 385 -20.54 39.07 46.87
N GLU A 386 -20.88 39.68 45.71
CA GLU A 386 -19.87 40.33 44.85
C GLU A 386 -19.30 41.61 45.50
N LEU A 387 -20.13 42.41 46.16
CA LEU A 387 -19.70 43.60 46.89
C LEU A 387 -18.75 43.22 48.04
N GLU A 388 -19.05 42.18 48.81
CA GLU A 388 -18.17 41.65 49.87
C GLU A 388 -16.80 41.28 49.31
N ASN A 389 -16.75 40.49 48.19
CA ASN A 389 -15.49 40.14 47.54
C ASN A 389 -14.69 41.36 47.05
N ARG A 390 -15.39 42.40 46.53
CA ARG A 390 -14.74 43.65 46.08
C ARG A 390 -14.21 44.46 47.25
N ILE A 391 -14.90 44.46 48.40
CA ILE A 391 -14.43 45.08 49.62
C ILE A 391 -13.18 44.39 50.16
N GLU A 392 -13.16 43.04 50.16
CA GLU A 392 -12.00 42.27 50.57
C GLU A 392 -10.77 42.53 49.68
N ARG A 393 -10.99 42.75 48.38
CA ARG A 393 -9.94 43.09 47.40
C ARG A 393 -9.53 44.57 47.41
N GLU A 394 -10.09 45.35 48.35
CA GLU A 394 -9.83 46.80 48.43
C GLU A 394 -10.28 47.64 47.22
N GLU A 395 -11.16 47.05 46.38
CA GLU A 395 -11.69 47.76 45.20
C GLU A 395 -12.81 48.73 45.56
N VAL A 396 -13.42 48.57 46.73
CA VAL A 396 -14.51 49.44 47.24
C VAL A 396 -14.12 49.89 48.65
N SER A 397 -13.89 51.16 48.82
CA SER A 397 -13.55 51.79 50.12
C SER A 397 -14.78 52.27 50.91
N SER A 398 -15.86 52.61 50.24
CA SER A 398 -17.12 53.10 50.84
C SER A 398 -18.32 52.71 50.01
N TYR A 399 -19.44 52.52 50.63
CA TYR A 399 -20.77 52.29 50.01
C TYR A 399 -21.86 52.75 50.88
N GLY A 400 -23.10 52.90 50.30
CA GLY A 400 -24.32 53.24 51.08
C GLY A 400 -25.43 52.24 50.75
N ILE A 401 -26.38 52.15 51.66
CA ILE A 401 -27.58 51.37 51.45
C ILE A 401 -28.79 52.30 51.74
N VAL A 402 -29.72 52.34 50.79
CA VAL A 402 -31.02 52.98 51.00
C VAL A 402 -32.08 51.88 51.04
N VAL A 403 -32.78 51.76 52.14
CA VAL A 403 -33.98 50.92 52.29
C VAL A 403 -35.21 51.76 52.09
N LEU A 404 -36.09 51.33 51.19
CA LEU A 404 -37.33 52.05 50.85
C LEU A 404 -38.51 51.09 50.94
N ASP A 405 -39.57 51.53 51.55
CA ASP A 405 -40.82 50.81 51.73
C ASP A 405 -41.99 51.65 51.21
N THR A 406 -42.76 51.13 50.28
CA THR A 406 -43.91 51.84 49.72
C THR A 406 -45.09 51.74 50.65
N ASN A 407 -45.45 52.87 51.29
CA ASN A 407 -46.52 52.93 52.25
C ASN A 407 -47.91 52.74 51.60
N ASN A 408 -48.90 52.27 52.36
CA ASN A 408 -50.29 52.13 51.98
C ASN A 408 -50.62 51.23 50.81
N LEU A 409 -49.68 50.39 50.37
CA LEU A 409 -49.91 49.45 49.27
C LEU A 409 -51.10 48.51 49.55
N LYS A 410 -51.24 48.04 50.78
CA LYS A 410 -52.36 47.18 51.16
C LYS A 410 -53.67 47.93 51.06
N GLU A 411 -53.74 49.19 51.53
CA GLU A 411 -54.93 50.02 51.46
C GLU A 411 -55.36 50.28 50.02
N ILE A 412 -54.38 50.54 49.13
CA ILE A 412 -54.61 50.71 47.69
C ILE A 412 -55.14 49.45 47.06
N ASN A 413 -54.56 48.31 47.39
CA ASN A 413 -54.99 47.00 46.88
C ASN A 413 -56.43 46.70 47.33
N ASP A 414 -56.73 46.90 48.63
CA ASP A 414 -58.00 46.54 49.20
C ASP A 414 -59.11 47.48 48.70
N THR A 415 -58.78 48.76 48.42
CA THR A 415 -59.77 49.79 47.99
C THR A 415 -59.94 49.87 46.48
N TYR A 416 -58.87 49.75 45.72
CA TYR A 416 -58.86 50.04 44.27
C TYR A 416 -58.45 48.84 43.41
N GLY A 417 -58.21 47.66 44.04
CA GLY A 417 -57.84 46.44 43.39
C GLY A 417 -56.35 46.31 43.09
N HIS A 418 -55.88 45.04 42.86
CA HIS A 418 -54.48 44.71 42.65
C HIS A 418 -53.84 45.34 41.42
N GLU A 419 -54.60 45.62 40.35
CA GLU A 419 -54.07 46.30 39.16
C GLU A 419 -53.59 47.72 39.49
N ASN A 420 -54.37 48.46 40.31
CA ASN A 420 -54.00 49.82 40.77
C ASN A 420 -52.86 49.76 41.80
N GLY A 421 -52.77 48.70 42.62
CA GLY A 421 -51.63 48.46 43.49
C GLY A 421 -50.36 48.16 42.72
N ASN A 422 -50.48 47.39 41.65
CA ASN A 422 -49.38 47.18 40.73
C ASN A 422 -48.90 48.46 40.04
N ALA A 423 -49.84 49.29 39.59
CA ALA A 423 -49.55 50.63 39.04
C ALA A 423 -48.81 51.51 40.05
N TYR A 424 -49.23 51.46 41.32
CA TYR A 424 -48.61 52.20 42.43
C TYR A 424 -47.13 51.73 42.61
N LEU A 425 -46.88 50.43 42.66
CA LEU A 425 -45.53 49.87 42.77
C LEU A 425 -44.65 50.25 41.58
N ILE A 426 -45.20 50.17 40.34
CA ILE A 426 -44.46 50.53 39.12
C ILE A 426 -44.11 52.03 39.17
N ASN A 427 -45.05 52.89 39.60
CA ASN A 427 -44.81 54.35 39.70
C ASN A 427 -43.79 54.66 40.81
N SER A 428 -43.89 54.00 41.97
CA SER A 428 -42.92 54.13 43.04
C SER A 428 -41.49 53.68 42.58
N CYS A 429 -41.41 52.58 41.89
CA CYS A 429 -40.17 52.13 41.31
C CYS A 429 -39.55 53.07 40.28
N LYS A 430 -40.39 53.63 39.37
CA LYS A 430 -39.96 54.66 38.41
C LYS A 430 -39.35 55.86 39.09
N LEU A 431 -40.03 56.36 40.16
CA LEU A 431 -39.53 57.47 40.91
C LEU A 431 -38.19 57.19 41.59
N ILE A 432 -38.04 56.02 42.20
CA ILE A 432 -36.78 55.56 42.80
C ILE A 432 -35.67 55.50 41.73
N CYS A 433 -35.98 54.92 40.55
CA CYS A 433 -35.04 54.83 39.45
C CYS A 433 -34.63 56.18 38.88
N GLN A 434 -35.51 57.14 38.86
CA GLN A 434 -35.21 58.53 38.42
C GLN A 434 -34.25 59.27 39.38
N VAL A 435 -34.36 58.97 40.66
CA VAL A 435 -33.51 59.60 41.67
C VAL A 435 -32.14 58.91 41.74
N PHE A 436 -32.09 57.60 41.84
CA PHE A 436 -30.87 56.84 41.99
C PHE A 436 -30.42 56.19 40.66
N SER A 437 -30.13 57.03 39.67
CA SER A 437 -29.93 56.61 38.31
C SER A 437 -28.56 55.86 38.08
N HIS A 438 -27.59 56.04 38.99
CA HIS A 438 -26.26 55.47 38.88
C HIS A 438 -26.01 54.32 39.87
N SER A 439 -27.05 53.96 40.66
CA SER A 439 -26.93 52.87 41.65
C SER A 439 -27.86 51.68 41.32
N PRO A 440 -27.49 50.47 41.62
CA PRO A 440 -28.33 49.30 41.42
C PRO A 440 -29.52 49.34 42.39
N ILE A 441 -30.70 49.11 41.82
CA ILE A 441 -31.97 49.10 42.53
C ILE A 441 -32.52 47.68 42.52
N PHE A 442 -32.97 47.24 43.68
CA PHE A 442 -33.51 45.92 43.91
C PHE A 442 -34.91 45.99 44.55
N ARG A 443 -35.80 45.11 44.13
CA ARG A 443 -37.06 44.85 44.84
C ARG A 443 -36.92 43.54 45.58
N ILE A 444 -36.92 43.57 46.89
CA ILE A 444 -36.65 42.39 47.76
C ILE A 444 -37.88 41.77 48.38
N GLY A 445 -38.95 42.49 48.42
CA GLY A 445 -40.23 42.11 49.00
C GLY A 445 -41.43 42.77 48.23
N GLY A 446 -42.61 42.58 48.69
CA GLY A 446 -43.83 43.09 48.08
C GLY A 446 -43.81 44.60 47.81
N ASP A 447 -43.48 45.41 48.83
CA ASP A 447 -43.41 46.85 48.86
C ASP A 447 -42.02 47.42 49.16
N GLU A 448 -40.99 46.52 49.30
CA GLU A 448 -39.66 46.91 49.74
C GLU A 448 -38.66 46.96 48.56
N PHE A 449 -37.97 48.11 48.50
CA PHE A 449 -36.87 48.32 47.54
C PHE A 449 -35.58 48.65 48.29
N ILE A 450 -34.48 48.23 47.71
CA ILE A 450 -33.16 48.60 48.20
C ILE A 450 -32.36 49.22 47.04
N VAL A 451 -31.63 50.25 47.39
CA VAL A 451 -30.62 50.87 46.53
C VAL A 451 -29.26 50.69 47.19
N VAL A 452 -28.31 50.20 46.48
CA VAL A 452 -26.90 50.15 46.96
C VAL A 452 -26.16 51.30 46.30
N LEU A 453 -25.85 52.32 47.11
CA LEU A 453 -25.22 53.56 46.63
C LEU A 453 -23.74 53.27 46.33
N THR A 454 -23.35 53.59 45.13
CA THR A 454 -21.97 53.53 44.64
C THR A 454 -21.61 54.81 43.91
N ASP A 455 -20.33 55.04 43.78
CA ASP A 455 -19.75 56.13 42.95
C ASP A 455 -20.44 57.50 43.15
N LYS A 456 -21.02 58.01 42.08
CA LYS A 456 -21.64 59.34 42.07
C LYS A 456 -22.82 59.46 43.03
N ASP A 457 -23.71 58.45 43.03
CA ASP A 457 -24.91 58.51 43.91
C ASP A 457 -24.49 58.38 45.39
N LEU A 458 -23.37 57.75 45.71
CA LEU A 458 -22.84 57.74 47.08
C LEU A 458 -22.34 59.13 47.52
N SER A 459 -21.57 59.80 46.63
CA SER A 459 -21.01 61.12 46.96
C SER A 459 -22.09 62.21 47.09
N GLU A 460 -23.23 62.06 46.41
CA GLU A 460 -24.34 63.01 46.35
C GLU A 460 -25.58 62.51 47.13
N TYR A 461 -25.47 61.53 48.01
CA TYR A 461 -26.64 60.83 48.59
C TYR A 461 -27.56 61.73 49.36
N GLU A 462 -27.06 62.75 50.11
CA GLU A 462 -27.91 63.72 50.85
C GLU A 462 -28.78 64.54 49.91
N SER A 463 -28.21 64.97 48.76
CA SER A 463 -28.95 65.69 47.72
C SER A 463 -29.98 64.79 47.06
N LEU A 464 -29.64 63.50 46.79
CA LEU A 464 -30.59 62.56 46.21
C LEU A 464 -31.74 62.21 47.16
N ILE A 465 -31.48 62.11 48.47
CA ILE A 465 -32.52 61.93 49.46
C ILE A 465 -33.44 63.17 49.51
N ALA A 466 -32.88 64.38 49.44
CA ALA A 466 -33.72 65.65 49.35
C ALA A 466 -34.53 65.65 48.04
N GLN A 467 -33.98 65.25 46.93
CA GLN A 467 -34.66 65.09 45.65
C GLN A 467 -35.77 64.03 45.73
N LEU A 468 -35.51 62.85 46.34
CA LEU A 468 -36.52 61.82 46.58
C LEU A 468 -37.76 62.40 47.33
N LYS A 469 -37.51 63.11 48.41
CA LYS A 469 -38.55 63.76 49.17
C LYS A 469 -39.36 64.75 48.33
N LYS A 470 -38.71 65.62 47.55
CA LYS A 470 -39.33 66.53 46.63
C LYS A 470 -40.19 65.83 45.57
N CYS A 471 -39.68 64.80 44.98
CA CYS A 471 -40.40 64.01 43.99
C CYS A 471 -41.64 63.32 44.57
N ILE A 472 -41.55 62.79 45.80
CA ILE A 472 -42.69 62.21 46.53
C ILE A 472 -43.72 63.29 46.79
N ASP A 473 -43.31 64.51 47.27
CA ASP A 473 -44.24 65.65 47.57
C ASP A 473 -44.96 66.12 46.31
N LEU A 474 -44.32 66.13 45.15
CA LEU A 474 -44.96 66.50 43.88
C LEU A 474 -46.07 65.53 43.47
N THR A 475 -46.07 64.30 43.92
CA THR A 475 -47.14 63.32 43.63
C THR A 475 -48.40 63.51 44.48
N LYS A 476 -48.33 64.23 45.59
CA LYS A 476 -49.46 64.41 46.52
C LYS A 476 -50.70 65.00 45.86
N ASN A 477 -50.55 65.84 44.83
CA ASN A 477 -51.63 66.48 44.10
C ASN A 477 -52.08 65.66 42.87
N ALA A 478 -51.65 64.42 42.71
CA ALA A 478 -52.06 63.59 41.60
C ALA A 478 -53.54 63.22 41.68
N SER A 479 -54.21 63.20 40.54
CA SER A 479 -55.67 63.00 40.42
C SER A 479 -56.15 61.63 40.90
N PHE A 480 -55.27 60.65 40.95
CA PHE A 480 -55.60 59.27 41.33
C PHE A 480 -54.77 58.81 42.55
N PRO A 481 -55.41 58.18 43.56
CA PRO A 481 -54.75 57.76 44.80
C PRO A 481 -53.54 56.89 44.57
N TRP A 482 -53.53 55.94 43.56
CA TRP A 482 -52.43 55.11 43.23
C TRP A 482 -51.29 55.79 42.44
N LYS A 483 -51.43 57.09 42.20
CA LYS A 483 -50.36 57.95 41.69
C LYS A 483 -49.81 58.89 42.79
N GLN A 484 -50.45 58.96 43.96
CA GLN A 484 -49.95 59.68 45.11
C GLN A 484 -48.97 58.84 45.90
N ILE A 485 -47.67 58.85 45.47
CA ILE A 485 -46.64 57.98 46.01
C ILE A 485 -46.28 58.41 47.43
N SER A 486 -46.23 57.40 48.31
CA SER A 486 -45.73 57.53 49.67
C SER A 486 -44.72 56.48 49.97
N ILE A 487 -43.48 56.88 50.22
CA ILE A 487 -42.34 55.95 50.45
C ILE A 487 -41.72 56.37 51.80
N ALA A 488 -41.60 55.38 52.68
CA ALA A 488 -40.72 55.50 53.83
C ALA A 488 -39.27 55.07 53.38
N TYR A 489 -38.31 55.82 53.82
CA TYR A 489 -36.92 55.56 53.45
C TYR A 489 -35.98 55.78 54.62
N GLY A 490 -34.83 55.04 54.60
CA GLY A 490 -33.70 55.28 55.47
C GLY A 490 -32.42 55.07 54.73
N VAL A 491 -31.38 55.78 55.03
CA VAL A 491 -30.09 55.71 54.37
C VAL A 491 -28.97 55.55 55.40
N ALA A 492 -28.05 54.64 55.12
CA ALA A 492 -26.82 54.49 55.91
C ALA A 492 -25.62 54.36 54.99
N VAL A 493 -24.57 55.05 55.34
CA VAL A 493 -23.29 55.00 54.62
C VAL A 493 -22.25 54.34 55.48
N ALA A 494 -21.46 53.45 54.87
CA ALA A 494 -20.23 52.90 55.40
C ALA A 494 -19.05 53.64 54.78
N GLU A 495 -18.57 54.67 55.49
CA GLU A 495 -17.41 55.48 55.06
C GLU A 495 -16.11 54.63 54.97
N ASN A 496 -16.02 53.52 55.73
CA ASN A 496 -14.97 52.55 55.66
C ASN A 496 -15.58 51.17 55.54
N ALA A 497 -15.58 50.65 54.33
CA ALA A 497 -16.21 49.38 53.98
C ALA A 497 -15.59 48.19 54.74
N LYS A 498 -14.33 48.25 55.15
CA LYS A 498 -13.68 47.19 55.94
C LYS A 498 -14.06 47.17 57.42
N LYS A 499 -14.50 48.29 57.95
CA LYS A 499 -14.85 48.41 59.38
C LYS A 499 -16.33 48.22 59.67
N THR A 500 -17.18 48.32 58.67
CA THR A 500 -18.62 48.22 58.81
C THR A 500 -19.15 47.16 57.87
N THR A 501 -19.78 46.14 58.41
CA THR A 501 -20.33 45.06 57.57
C THR A 501 -21.57 45.53 56.79
N ILE A 502 -21.84 44.87 55.66
CA ILE A 502 -22.99 45.16 54.83
C ILE A 502 -24.27 44.98 55.64
N LYS A 503 -24.32 43.98 56.50
CA LYS A 503 -25.46 43.72 57.38
C LYS A 503 -25.67 44.83 58.39
N GLU A 504 -24.61 45.37 59.00
CA GLU A 504 -24.71 46.51 59.94
C GLU A 504 -25.20 47.79 59.21
N THR A 505 -24.70 48.04 58.01
CA THR A 505 -25.16 49.21 57.21
C THR A 505 -26.61 49.05 56.80
N PHE A 506 -27.03 47.87 56.40
CA PHE A 506 -28.41 47.57 56.08
C PHE A 506 -29.31 47.82 57.31
N ASN A 507 -28.97 47.25 58.50
CA ASN A 507 -29.73 47.36 59.71
C ASN A 507 -29.88 48.84 60.12
N ARG A 508 -28.87 49.69 59.96
CA ARG A 508 -28.91 51.11 60.24
C ARG A 508 -29.87 51.87 59.28
N ALA A 509 -29.86 51.52 58.02
CA ALA A 509 -30.75 52.07 57.03
C ALA A 509 -32.21 51.67 57.29
N ASP A 510 -32.43 50.39 57.60
CA ASP A 510 -33.74 49.83 57.91
C ASP A 510 -34.34 50.47 59.17
N GLU A 511 -33.54 50.63 60.23
CA GLU A 511 -33.98 51.33 61.44
C GLU A 511 -34.41 52.76 61.14
N GLN A 512 -33.69 53.46 60.30
CA GLN A 512 -34.10 54.86 59.87
C GLN A 512 -35.37 54.83 59.03
N MET A 513 -35.51 53.90 58.11
CA MET A 513 -36.73 53.73 57.32
C MET A 513 -37.93 53.46 58.21
N TYR A 514 -37.76 52.57 59.21
CA TYR A 514 -38.83 52.22 60.13
C TYR A 514 -39.28 53.46 60.98
N LYS A 515 -38.32 54.28 61.48
CA LYS A 515 -38.61 55.54 62.16
C LYS A 515 -39.38 56.51 61.25
N HIS A 516 -38.96 56.63 60.00
CA HIS A 516 -39.64 57.45 58.99
C HIS A 516 -41.06 56.92 58.72
N LYS A 517 -41.25 55.59 58.61
CA LYS A 517 -42.56 54.95 58.42
C LYS A 517 -43.53 55.26 59.59
N ARG A 518 -43.04 55.19 60.85
CA ARG A 518 -43.84 55.53 62.05
C ARG A 518 -44.24 57.01 62.11
N ALA A 519 -43.28 57.88 61.80
CA ALA A 519 -43.57 59.32 61.76
C ALA A 519 -44.64 59.68 60.70
N SER A 520 -44.60 59.06 59.54
CA SER A 520 -45.60 59.25 58.46
C SER A 520 -46.96 58.71 58.83
N LYS A 521 -47.09 57.65 59.65
CA LYS A 521 -48.37 57.12 60.17
C LYS A 521 -48.94 58.02 61.24
N ASN A 522 -48.15 58.55 62.17
CA ASN A 522 -48.60 59.46 63.24
C ASN A 522 -49.03 60.80 62.71
N ALA A 523 -48.47 61.30 61.62
CA ALA A 523 -48.88 62.53 60.96
C ALA A 523 -50.29 62.41 60.33
N LYS A 524 -50.73 61.21 59.92
CA LYS A 524 -52.11 60.97 59.45
C LYS A 524 -53.17 60.82 60.54
N SER A 525 -52.75 60.53 61.79
CA SER A 525 -53.66 60.24 62.91
C SER A 525 -54.00 61.47 63.78
N LYS A 526 -53.55 62.69 63.48
CA LYS A 526 -54.01 63.89 64.17
C LYS A 526 -55.35 64.37 63.59
N PRO A 527 -56.45 64.45 64.43
CA PRO A 527 -57.73 64.94 63.94
C PRO A 527 -57.65 66.42 63.67
N LEU A 528 -58.19 66.89 62.54
CA LEU A 528 -58.52 68.30 62.27
C LEU A 528 -59.55 68.77 63.31
N ASN A 529 -59.12 69.71 64.16
CA ASN A 529 -59.99 70.43 65.07
C ASN A 529 -61.07 71.12 64.27
N ARG A 530 -62.35 70.66 64.39
CA ARG A 530 -63.53 71.36 63.96
C ARG A 530 -64.03 72.17 65.19
N ASP A 531 -63.57 73.41 65.30
CA ASP A 531 -64.26 74.39 66.07
C ASP A 531 -64.30 75.70 65.32
N ALA A 532 -65.45 76.14 65.05
CA ALA A 532 -66.05 77.46 64.68
C ALA A 532 -66.91 77.34 63.41
N GLU A 533 -68.17 77.20 63.57
CA GLU A 533 -69.11 78.31 63.48
C GLU A 533 -70.56 77.82 63.73
N LYS A 534 -71.03 78.10 64.90
CA LYS A 534 -72.45 78.42 65.08
C LYS A 534 -72.55 79.92 65.03
N HIS A 535 -73.23 80.50 64.03
CA HIS A 535 -74.19 81.58 64.18
C HIS A 535 -74.87 81.95 62.86
N ASN A 536 -76.20 82.02 62.96
CA ASN A 536 -77.19 82.75 62.23
C ASN A 536 -77.75 82.21 60.90
N ALA A 537 -78.97 81.94 61.09
CA ALA A 537 -80.29 82.10 60.50
C ALA A 537 -80.75 80.88 59.69
#